data_26f0d92b0c02e380f39e9299fef82010
#
_entry.id   26f0d92b0c02e380f39e9299fef82010
#
_cell.length_a   1.000
_cell.length_b   1.000
_cell.length_c   1.000
_cell.angle_alpha   90.00
_cell.angle_beta   90.00
_cell.angle_gamma   90.00
#
_symmetry.space_group_name_H-M   'P 1'
#
loop_
_entity.id
_entity.type
_entity.pdbx_description
1 polymer ?
#
loop_
_entity_poly.entity_id
_entity_poly.type
_entity_poly.pdbx_seq_one_letter_code
_entity_poly.pdbx_strand_id
1 'polypeptide(L)'
;MAPYVDEAVLNDPEHIAAHDSRDTLVALATAGAQVRQAITLSREAGIERVAGGDRPRSVLVASLGGSAVVANVLELLAEPGSPVPVSVRRNLPLPGWVGPLDLVVAVSLSGRARGPLAVAAEAARRGASLLTVGAADSPLAEVCARARGVHIAVARGATSSRAALWSLLTPVVLAAHELGLLEAGEAVLFETADRLDLHAEACRPRSESFVNPAKALAIQLAETIPVVLGDGPLNGVAASRAASMLSRTARIPATCGELPDAASQIVASFDGPFTAGGGRGAGVRESAPDIFADPFLDGPAQPRLGLLMLRDAPSTTPSREADEAEALTDAVLQTAHDAGVRVMTVLAEPGHPLVRLAGQIAQTDFAATYLAIGLGLDPAVSPHVADLWDRTRG
;
A
#
# COMPACT_ATOMS: atom_id res chain seq x y z
N MET A 1 15.62 4.65 -23.44
CA MET A 1 14.23 4.57 -23.94
C MET A 1 13.33 4.62 -22.72
N ALA A 2 12.33 5.51 -22.68
CA ALA A 2 11.34 5.49 -21.61
C ALA A 2 10.66 4.12 -21.60
N PRO A 3 10.33 3.55 -20.42
CA PRO A 3 9.63 2.28 -20.35
C PRO A 3 8.25 2.44 -21.02
N TYR A 4 8.01 1.67 -22.06
CA TYR A 4 6.76 1.67 -22.82
C TYR A 4 6.02 0.36 -22.59
N VAL A 5 4.72 0.42 -22.46
CA VAL A 5 3.83 -0.73 -22.39
C VAL A 5 2.94 -0.73 -23.63
N ASP A 6 3.06 -1.77 -24.45
CA ASP A 6 2.12 -2.01 -25.53
C ASP A 6 0.79 -2.52 -24.96
N GLU A 7 -0.29 -1.82 -25.26
CA GLU A 7 -1.63 -2.20 -24.84
C GLU A 7 -2.00 -3.63 -25.25
N ALA A 8 -1.53 -4.07 -26.42
CA ALA A 8 -1.80 -5.41 -26.94
C ALA A 8 -1.30 -6.51 -26.02
N VAL A 9 -0.14 -6.34 -25.37
CA VAL A 9 0.41 -7.36 -24.46
C VAL A 9 -0.41 -7.50 -23.16
N LEU A 10 -1.07 -6.43 -22.72
CA LEU A 10 -1.98 -6.47 -21.58
C LEU A 10 -3.34 -7.06 -21.92
N ASN A 11 -3.70 -7.14 -23.19
CA ASN A 11 -4.93 -7.76 -23.68
C ASN A 11 -4.70 -9.21 -24.13
N ASP A 12 -3.46 -9.69 -24.09
CA ASP A 12 -3.09 -11.06 -24.39
C ASP A 12 -3.03 -11.93 -23.12
N PRO A 13 -3.98 -12.86 -22.89
CA PRO A 13 -3.99 -13.73 -21.71
C PRO A 13 -2.77 -14.67 -21.64
N GLU A 14 -2.18 -15.07 -22.77
CA GLU A 14 -1.01 -15.94 -22.80
C GLU A 14 0.22 -15.18 -22.33
N HIS A 15 0.38 -13.92 -22.80
CA HIS A 15 1.44 -13.04 -22.33
C HIS A 15 1.34 -12.78 -20.82
N ILE A 16 0.14 -12.49 -20.32
CA ILE A 16 -0.10 -12.27 -18.88
C ILE A 16 0.30 -13.51 -18.08
N ALA A 17 -0.17 -14.70 -18.49
CA ALA A 17 0.14 -15.94 -17.79
C ALA A 17 1.64 -16.29 -17.83
N ALA A 18 2.33 -16.00 -18.93
CA ALA A 18 3.77 -16.23 -19.06
C ALA A 18 4.62 -15.36 -18.12
N HIS A 19 4.13 -14.18 -17.74
CA HIS A 19 4.86 -13.22 -16.90
C HIS A 19 4.38 -13.17 -15.44
N ASP A 20 3.37 -13.92 -15.04
CA ASP A 20 2.90 -14.01 -13.64
C ASP A 20 3.13 -15.42 -13.06
N SER A 21 4.41 -15.80 -12.90
CA SER A 21 4.82 -17.17 -12.53
C SER A 21 4.33 -17.66 -11.17
N ARG A 22 3.80 -16.78 -10.33
CA ARG A 22 3.30 -17.09 -8.99
C ARG A 22 1.85 -16.66 -8.77
N ASP A 23 1.10 -16.51 -9.85
CA ASP A 23 -0.32 -16.16 -9.82
C ASP A 23 -0.62 -14.92 -8.95
N THR A 24 0.19 -13.86 -9.10
CA THR A 24 0.05 -12.62 -8.30
C THR A 24 -1.30 -11.97 -8.53
N LEU A 25 -1.79 -11.93 -9.79
CA LEU A 25 -3.12 -11.41 -10.12
C LEU A 25 -4.23 -12.22 -9.46
N VAL A 26 -4.10 -13.55 -9.41
CA VAL A 26 -5.05 -14.43 -8.71
C VAL A 26 -5.00 -14.16 -7.21
N ALA A 27 -3.81 -14.02 -6.63
CA ALA A 27 -3.66 -13.72 -5.21
C ALA A 27 -4.28 -12.37 -4.83
N LEU A 28 -4.16 -11.33 -5.69
CA LEU A 28 -4.85 -10.05 -5.51
C LEU A 28 -6.37 -10.20 -5.65
N ALA A 29 -6.84 -10.98 -6.62
CA ALA A 29 -8.26 -11.22 -6.83
C ALA A 29 -8.95 -11.97 -5.67
N THR A 30 -8.18 -12.69 -4.84
CA THR A 30 -8.70 -13.36 -3.65
C THR A 30 -8.77 -12.47 -2.40
N ALA A 31 -8.53 -11.16 -2.51
CA ALA A 31 -8.45 -10.23 -1.39
C ALA A 31 -9.72 -10.22 -0.52
N GLY A 32 -10.91 -10.24 -1.11
CA GLY A 32 -12.17 -10.36 -0.37
C GLY A 32 -12.31 -11.69 0.37
N ALA A 33 -11.91 -12.80 -0.26
CA ALA A 33 -11.87 -14.10 0.40
C ALA A 33 -10.85 -14.14 1.56
N GLN A 34 -9.71 -13.45 1.42
CA GLN A 34 -8.72 -13.31 2.50
C GLN A 34 -9.33 -12.62 3.73
N VAL A 35 -10.13 -11.57 3.54
CA VAL A 35 -10.83 -10.89 4.65
C VAL A 35 -11.77 -11.86 5.36
N ARG A 36 -12.65 -12.51 4.62
CA ARG A 36 -13.65 -13.44 5.20
C ARG A 36 -12.98 -14.61 5.95
N GLN A 37 -11.93 -15.18 5.36
CA GLN A 37 -11.17 -16.24 5.98
C GLN A 37 -10.41 -15.76 7.24
N ALA A 38 -9.84 -14.55 7.20
CA ALA A 38 -9.13 -13.99 8.34
C ALA A 38 -10.07 -13.68 9.52
N ILE A 39 -11.32 -13.28 9.28
CA ILE A 39 -12.36 -13.15 10.32
C ILE A 39 -12.57 -14.51 11.00
N THR A 40 -12.80 -15.57 10.21
CA THR A 40 -13.03 -16.92 10.75
C THR A 40 -11.83 -17.39 11.59
N LEU A 41 -10.61 -17.31 11.04
CA LEU A 41 -9.39 -17.72 11.74
C LEU A 41 -9.15 -16.89 13.02
N SER A 42 -9.51 -15.62 13.02
CA SER A 42 -9.41 -14.74 14.20
C SER A 42 -10.37 -15.19 15.31
N ARG A 43 -11.61 -15.53 14.95
CA ARG A 43 -12.60 -16.04 15.92
C ARG A 43 -12.20 -17.40 16.46
N GLU A 44 -11.75 -18.33 15.62
CA GLU A 44 -11.25 -19.65 16.03
C GLU A 44 -10.04 -19.55 16.98
N ALA A 45 -9.18 -18.54 16.79
CA ALA A 45 -8.05 -18.28 17.69
C ALA A 45 -8.45 -17.57 19.00
N GLY A 46 -9.69 -17.16 19.15
CA GLY A 46 -10.21 -16.45 20.33
C GLY A 46 -9.67 -15.02 20.40
N ILE A 47 -9.86 -14.25 19.32
CA ILE A 47 -9.34 -12.88 19.23
C ILE A 47 -9.93 -11.96 20.31
N GLU A 48 -11.15 -12.23 20.78
CA GLU A 48 -11.81 -11.52 21.87
C GLU A 48 -11.00 -11.52 23.17
N ARG A 49 -10.08 -12.46 23.34
CA ARG A 49 -9.19 -12.53 24.53
C ARG A 49 -8.23 -11.33 24.61
N VAL A 50 -8.00 -10.61 23.52
CA VAL A 50 -7.18 -9.39 23.56
C VAL A 50 -7.85 -8.29 24.39
N ALA A 51 -9.19 -8.31 24.48
CA ALA A 51 -10.00 -7.40 25.29
C ALA A 51 -10.44 -8.00 26.64
N GLY A 52 -10.01 -9.21 26.95
CA GLY A 52 -10.42 -9.94 28.17
C GLY A 52 -9.84 -9.41 29.49
N GLY A 53 -9.05 -8.35 29.46
CA GLY A 53 -8.45 -7.68 30.61
C GLY A 53 -8.68 -6.17 30.58
N ASP A 54 -7.85 -5.46 31.35
CA ASP A 54 -7.86 -3.98 31.31
C ASP A 54 -7.44 -3.48 29.93
N ARG A 55 -8.00 -2.35 29.49
CA ARG A 55 -7.59 -1.68 28.27
C ARG A 55 -6.08 -1.38 28.33
N PRO A 56 -5.29 -1.70 27.30
CA PRO A 56 -3.89 -1.38 27.28
C PRO A 56 -3.67 0.15 27.35
N ARG A 57 -2.60 0.56 28.00
CA ARG A 57 -2.21 1.98 28.09
C ARG A 57 -1.79 2.53 26.72
N SER A 58 -1.20 1.69 25.89
CA SER A 58 -0.80 2.00 24.52
C SER A 58 -0.76 0.74 23.66
N VAL A 59 -0.83 0.92 22.35
CA VAL A 59 -0.65 -0.14 21.37
C VAL A 59 0.57 0.16 20.50
N LEU A 60 1.47 -0.80 20.38
CA LEU A 60 2.63 -0.70 19.49
C LEU A 60 2.54 -1.75 18.40
N VAL A 61 2.57 -1.32 17.14
CA VAL A 61 2.49 -2.22 15.99
C VAL A 61 3.86 -2.41 15.35
N ALA A 62 4.28 -3.67 15.26
CA ALA A 62 5.54 -4.06 14.62
C ALA A 62 5.27 -4.79 13.31
N SER A 63 5.54 -4.13 12.20
CA SER A 63 5.43 -4.71 10.85
C SER A 63 6.55 -4.18 9.96
N LEU A 64 6.93 -4.95 8.91
CA LEU A 64 8.08 -4.63 8.08
C LEU A 64 7.84 -5.01 6.61
N GLY A 65 8.41 -4.24 5.70
CA GLY A 65 8.40 -4.57 4.28
C GLY A 65 7.00 -4.52 3.67
N GLY A 66 6.56 -5.59 3.03
CA GLY A 66 5.23 -5.66 2.39
C GLY A 66 4.05 -5.57 3.35
N SER A 67 4.25 -5.89 4.63
CA SER A 67 3.23 -5.76 5.68
C SER A 67 3.28 -4.42 6.43
N ALA A 68 4.22 -3.52 6.11
CA ALA A 68 4.36 -2.24 6.83
C ALA A 68 3.07 -1.39 6.81
N VAL A 69 2.30 -1.48 5.73
CA VAL A 69 1.02 -0.78 5.58
C VAL A 69 -0.01 -1.18 6.65
N VAL A 70 0.07 -2.38 7.23
CA VAL A 70 -0.84 -2.81 8.31
C VAL A 70 -0.76 -1.86 9.51
N ALA A 71 0.45 -1.45 9.88
CA ALA A 71 0.65 -0.51 10.98
C ALA A 71 0.13 0.88 10.66
N ASN A 72 0.38 1.37 9.43
CA ASN A 72 -0.10 2.69 8.99
C ASN A 72 -1.64 2.74 8.94
N VAL A 73 -2.27 1.67 8.47
CA VAL A 73 -3.75 1.58 8.44
C VAL A 73 -4.33 1.56 9.84
N LEU A 74 -3.73 0.80 10.76
CA LEU A 74 -4.23 0.78 12.15
C LEU A 74 -4.09 2.15 12.81
N GLU A 75 -2.92 2.80 12.68
CA GLU A 75 -2.67 4.14 13.22
C GLU A 75 -3.70 5.13 12.68
N LEU A 76 -3.89 5.18 11.36
CA LEU A 76 -4.87 6.02 10.70
C LEU A 76 -6.30 5.81 11.21
N LEU A 77 -6.77 4.56 11.26
CA LEU A 77 -8.15 4.26 11.65
C LEU A 77 -8.42 4.49 13.14
N ALA A 78 -7.39 4.37 13.96
CA ALA A 78 -7.49 4.57 15.41
C ALA A 78 -7.41 6.06 15.80
N GLU A 79 -6.65 6.88 15.06
CA GLU A 79 -6.36 8.27 15.42
C GLU A 79 -7.60 9.11 15.75
N PRO A 80 -8.72 9.06 15.00
CA PRO A 80 -9.88 9.94 15.29
C PRO A 80 -10.59 9.65 16.60
N GLY A 81 -10.51 8.44 17.15
CA GLY A 81 -11.36 8.02 18.27
C GLY A 81 -10.70 7.13 19.31
N SER A 82 -9.46 6.71 19.12
CA SER A 82 -8.80 5.81 20.06
C SER A 82 -8.52 6.51 21.40
N PRO A 83 -8.92 5.90 22.52
CA PRO A 83 -8.62 6.43 23.84
C PRO A 83 -7.16 6.21 24.27
N VAL A 84 -6.37 5.52 23.47
CA VAL A 84 -4.96 5.22 23.75
C VAL A 84 -4.11 5.44 22.50
N PRO A 85 -2.83 5.83 22.66
CA PRO A 85 -1.96 6.03 21.50
C PRO A 85 -1.64 4.72 20.80
N VAL A 86 -1.63 4.77 19.46
CA VAL A 86 -1.12 3.73 18.58
C VAL A 86 0.21 4.19 18.01
N SER A 87 1.23 3.35 18.05
CA SER A 87 2.59 3.68 17.62
C SER A 87 3.14 2.60 16.70
N VAL A 88 3.96 2.99 15.73
CA VAL A 88 4.56 2.08 14.75
C VAL A 88 6.04 1.83 15.07
N ARG A 89 6.47 0.56 14.99
CA ARG A 89 7.88 0.17 15.05
C ARG A 89 8.22 -0.85 13.98
N ARG A 90 9.41 -0.74 13.42
CA ARG A 90 9.90 -1.69 12.42
C ARG A 90 10.95 -2.64 12.97
N ASN A 91 11.70 -2.22 13.99
CA ASN A 91 12.79 -2.99 14.60
C ASN A 91 13.11 -2.50 16.01
N LEU A 92 14.03 -3.14 16.69
CA LEU A 92 14.61 -2.68 17.96
C LEU A 92 15.37 -1.33 17.77
N PRO A 93 15.52 -0.53 18.83
CA PRO A 93 15.11 -0.81 20.21
C PRO A 93 13.61 -0.64 20.43
N LEU A 94 13.04 -1.48 21.29
CA LEU A 94 11.69 -1.27 21.80
C LEU A 94 11.68 -0.04 22.71
N PRO A 95 10.74 0.91 22.58
CA PRO A 95 10.68 2.09 23.45
C PRO A 95 10.68 1.73 24.94
N GLY A 96 11.36 2.56 25.74
CA GLY A 96 11.53 2.29 27.17
C GLY A 96 10.24 2.25 27.98
N TRP A 97 9.18 2.89 27.48
CA TRP A 97 7.88 2.93 28.12
C TRP A 97 7.04 1.65 27.93
N VAL A 98 7.41 0.78 26.97
CA VAL A 98 6.65 -0.46 26.72
C VAL A 98 6.90 -1.46 27.87
N GLY A 99 5.81 -1.94 28.45
CA GLY A 99 5.82 -2.87 29.58
C GLY A 99 4.49 -3.60 29.75
N PRO A 100 4.19 -4.13 30.95
CA PRO A 100 3.04 -5.01 31.20
C PRO A 100 1.66 -4.41 30.94
N LEU A 101 1.54 -3.08 30.90
CA LEU A 101 0.29 -2.38 30.63
C LEU A 101 0.08 -2.05 29.15
N ASP A 102 0.99 -2.48 28.29
CA ASP A 102 0.94 -2.15 26.87
C ASP A 102 0.67 -3.40 26.02
N LEU A 103 0.06 -3.21 24.86
CA LEU A 103 -0.12 -4.26 23.86
C LEU A 103 0.89 -4.08 22.72
N VAL A 104 1.57 -5.14 22.36
CA VAL A 104 2.41 -5.18 21.15
C VAL A 104 1.76 -6.10 20.12
N VAL A 105 1.48 -5.55 18.94
CA VAL A 105 0.95 -6.26 17.79
C VAL A 105 2.11 -6.52 16.83
N ALA A 106 2.49 -7.77 16.60
CA ALA A 106 3.57 -8.11 15.68
C ALA A 106 3.06 -8.87 14.45
N VAL A 107 3.34 -8.34 13.26
CA VAL A 107 2.82 -8.86 11.99
C VAL A 107 3.97 -9.32 11.09
N SER A 108 3.95 -10.58 10.70
CA SER A 108 4.93 -11.15 9.77
C SER A 108 4.34 -12.38 9.08
N LEU A 109 4.13 -12.32 7.76
CA LEU A 109 3.53 -13.44 7.01
C LEU A 109 4.23 -14.78 7.29
N SER A 110 5.55 -14.82 7.21
CA SER A 110 6.34 -16.03 7.51
C SER A 110 6.57 -16.26 9.01
N GLY A 111 6.26 -15.27 9.86
CA GLY A 111 6.61 -15.28 11.28
C GLY A 111 8.12 -15.28 11.57
N ARG A 112 8.96 -14.98 10.55
CA ARG A 112 10.43 -15.04 10.60
C ARG A 112 11.12 -13.71 10.34
N ALA A 113 10.36 -12.65 10.02
CA ALA A 113 10.94 -11.32 9.79
C ALA A 113 11.64 -10.83 11.07
N ARG A 114 12.94 -10.51 10.95
CA ARG A 114 13.82 -10.21 12.10
C ARG A 114 13.28 -9.06 12.97
N GLY A 115 12.79 -7.98 12.35
CA GLY A 115 12.27 -6.81 13.09
C GLY A 115 11.08 -7.12 13.96
N PRO A 116 9.91 -7.52 13.42
CA PRO A 116 8.74 -7.88 14.22
C PRO A 116 9.00 -9.00 15.24
N LEU A 117 9.79 -10.02 14.86
CA LEU A 117 10.15 -11.10 15.77
C LEU A 117 10.96 -10.61 16.97
N ALA A 118 11.98 -9.77 16.74
CA ALA A 118 12.80 -9.22 17.81
C ALA A 118 11.99 -8.28 18.72
N VAL A 119 11.11 -7.47 18.15
CA VAL A 119 10.20 -6.60 18.93
C VAL A 119 9.25 -7.43 19.79
N ALA A 120 8.63 -8.49 19.24
CA ALA A 120 7.75 -9.38 19.99
C ALA A 120 8.49 -10.11 21.12
N ALA A 121 9.71 -10.61 20.86
CA ALA A 121 10.52 -11.29 21.88
C ALA A 121 10.91 -10.36 23.03
N GLU A 122 11.30 -9.11 22.73
CA GLU A 122 11.63 -8.11 23.75
C GLU A 122 10.39 -7.66 24.53
N ALA A 123 9.24 -7.49 23.86
CA ALA A 123 7.96 -7.17 24.48
C ALA A 123 7.54 -8.29 25.47
N ALA A 124 7.65 -9.56 25.06
CA ALA A 124 7.41 -10.72 25.91
C ALA A 124 8.32 -10.72 27.15
N ARG A 125 9.60 -10.42 26.97
CA ARG A 125 10.57 -10.33 28.09
C ARG A 125 10.21 -9.24 29.10
N ARG A 126 9.58 -8.14 28.64
CA ARG A 126 9.11 -7.04 29.49
C ARG A 126 7.71 -7.25 30.06
N GLY A 127 7.06 -8.37 29.73
CA GLY A 127 5.73 -8.72 30.21
C GLY A 127 4.59 -7.99 29.51
N ALA A 128 4.83 -7.36 28.36
CA ALA A 128 3.77 -6.73 27.56
C ALA A 128 2.84 -7.80 26.97
N SER A 129 1.56 -7.46 26.80
CA SER A 129 0.60 -8.31 26.11
C SER A 129 0.97 -8.43 24.62
N LEU A 130 0.73 -9.60 24.02
CA LEU A 130 1.05 -9.86 22.62
C LEU A 130 -0.18 -10.28 21.83
N LEU A 131 -0.35 -9.63 20.68
CA LEU A 131 -1.11 -10.14 19.54
C LEU A 131 -0.13 -10.37 18.38
N THR A 132 -0.14 -11.55 17.78
CA THR A 132 0.73 -11.81 16.63
C THR A 132 -0.05 -12.38 15.47
N VAL A 133 0.32 -11.99 14.23
CA VAL A 133 -0.32 -12.43 13.00
C VAL A 133 0.75 -12.97 12.06
N GLY A 134 0.60 -14.21 11.59
CA GLY A 134 1.59 -14.84 10.72
C GLY A 134 1.41 -16.34 10.56
N ALA A 135 2.44 -17.01 10.04
CA ALA A 135 2.40 -18.47 9.87
C ALA A 135 2.22 -19.20 11.20
N ALA A 136 1.38 -20.25 11.23
CA ALA A 136 1.07 -21.03 12.41
C ALA A 136 2.34 -21.66 13.03
N ASP A 137 3.16 -22.29 12.17
CA ASP A 137 4.40 -22.98 12.61
C ASP A 137 5.60 -22.04 12.43
N SER A 138 5.71 -21.04 13.32
CA SER A 138 6.72 -20.00 13.17
C SER A 138 7.32 -19.56 14.52
N PRO A 139 8.56 -19.03 14.51
CA PRO A 139 9.16 -18.45 15.71
C PRO A 139 8.31 -17.35 16.36
N LEU A 140 7.55 -16.58 15.55
CA LEU A 140 6.65 -15.54 16.07
C LEU A 140 5.49 -16.17 16.86
N ALA A 141 4.89 -17.26 16.34
CA ALA A 141 3.85 -18.01 17.04
C ALA A 141 4.37 -18.60 18.36
N GLU A 142 5.61 -19.14 18.37
CA GLU A 142 6.23 -19.66 19.59
C GLU A 142 6.49 -18.58 20.64
N VAL A 143 6.97 -17.40 20.23
CA VAL A 143 7.15 -16.25 21.15
C VAL A 143 5.81 -15.86 21.76
N CYS A 144 4.76 -15.77 20.95
CA CYS A 144 3.42 -15.44 21.39
C CYS A 144 2.87 -16.45 22.38
N ALA A 145 3.00 -17.75 22.08
CA ALA A 145 2.54 -18.82 22.97
C ALA A 145 3.24 -18.80 24.34
N ARG A 146 4.55 -18.59 24.38
CA ARG A 146 5.31 -18.44 25.62
C ARG A 146 4.86 -17.24 26.45
N ALA A 147 4.47 -16.15 25.80
CA ALA A 147 3.94 -14.96 26.46
C ALA A 147 2.44 -15.09 26.80
N ARG A 148 1.79 -16.21 26.49
CA ARG A 148 0.33 -16.43 26.63
C ARG A 148 -0.50 -15.40 25.85
N GLY A 149 0.05 -14.86 24.76
CA GLY A 149 -0.61 -13.93 23.85
C GLY A 149 -1.61 -14.64 22.92
N VAL A 150 -2.22 -13.85 22.04
CA VAL A 150 -3.11 -14.35 20.99
C VAL A 150 -2.34 -14.38 19.67
N HIS A 151 -2.24 -15.56 19.05
CA HIS A 151 -1.65 -15.74 17.73
C HIS A 151 -2.73 -16.06 16.71
N ILE A 152 -2.83 -15.25 15.65
CA ILE A 152 -3.74 -15.49 14.53
C ILE A 152 -2.92 -16.07 13.38
N ALA A 153 -3.22 -17.31 13.04
CA ALA A 153 -2.55 -17.97 11.92
C ALA A 153 -3.07 -17.45 10.59
N VAL A 154 -2.16 -17.11 9.66
CA VAL A 154 -2.53 -16.82 8.27
C VAL A 154 -2.77 -18.13 7.53
N ALA A 155 -3.76 -18.14 6.62
CA ALA A 155 -4.06 -19.29 5.81
C ALA A 155 -2.84 -19.78 5.00
N ARG A 156 -2.75 -21.09 4.82
CA ARG A 156 -1.67 -21.71 4.03
C ARG A 156 -1.79 -21.29 2.55
N GLY A 157 -0.66 -21.20 1.87
CA GLY A 157 -0.62 -20.86 0.44
C GLY A 157 -0.36 -19.38 0.13
N ALA A 158 -0.33 -18.50 1.14
CA ALA A 158 0.06 -17.12 0.94
C ALA A 158 1.55 -17.01 0.53
N THR A 159 1.81 -16.57 -0.69
CA THR A 159 3.17 -16.55 -1.28
C THR A 159 3.94 -15.27 -1.00
N SER A 160 3.23 -14.16 -0.77
CA SER A 160 3.81 -12.83 -0.63
C SER A 160 3.02 -11.98 0.35
N SER A 161 3.70 -11.25 1.24
CA SER A 161 3.04 -10.30 2.17
C SER A 161 2.39 -9.11 1.44
N ARG A 162 2.73 -8.88 0.17
CA ARG A 162 2.08 -7.86 -0.66
C ARG A 162 0.70 -8.33 -1.10
N ALA A 163 0.61 -9.56 -1.61
CA ALA A 163 -0.63 -10.16 -2.08
C ALA A 163 -1.52 -10.72 -0.94
N ALA A 164 -0.94 -10.95 0.25
CA ALA A 164 -1.65 -11.42 1.45
C ALA A 164 -1.97 -10.28 2.44
N LEU A 165 -2.04 -9.02 1.96
CA LEU A 165 -2.27 -7.87 2.83
C LEU A 165 -3.50 -8.05 3.72
N TRP A 166 -4.61 -8.47 3.14
CA TRP A 166 -5.90 -8.57 3.83
C TRP A 166 -5.95 -9.70 4.84
N SER A 167 -5.21 -10.79 4.62
CA SER A 167 -5.00 -11.83 5.62
C SER A 167 -4.23 -11.33 6.86
N LEU A 168 -3.37 -10.32 6.69
CA LEU A 168 -2.58 -9.74 7.77
C LEU A 168 -3.27 -8.56 8.46
N LEU A 169 -3.99 -7.73 7.71
CA LEU A 169 -4.64 -6.51 8.20
C LEU A 169 -5.93 -6.83 8.97
N THR A 170 -6.76 -7.70 8.44
CA THR A 170 -8.08 -8.02 9.02
C THR A 170 -8.02 -8.42 10.50
N PRO A 171 -7.12 -9.34 10.94
CA PRO A 171 -7.02 -9.67 12.36
C PRO A 171 -6.61 -8.49 13.24
N VAL A 172 -5.79 -7.58 12.72
CA VAL A 172 -5.33 -6.40 13.46
C VAL A 172 -6.45 -5.39 13.64
N VAL A 173 -7.23 -5.15 12.56
CA VAL A 173 -8.42 -4.27 12.62
C VAL A 173 -9.48 -4.85 13.56
N LEU A 174 -9.75 -6.16 13.45
CA LEU A 174 -10.73 -6.81 14.32
C LEU A 174 -10.32 -6.76 15.80
N ALA A 175 -9.04 -7.01 16.11
CA ALA A 175 -8.53 -6.87 17.47
C ALA A 175 -8.65 -5.44 18.01
N ALA A 176 -8.37 -4.45 17.17
CA ALA A 176 -8.50 -3.05 17.56
C ALA A 176 -9.97 -2.66 17.81
N HIS A 177 -10.90 -3.22 17.04
CA HIS A 177 -12.33 -3.07 17.28
C HIS A 177 -12.74 -3.70 18.61
N GLU A 178 -12.34 -4.93 18.90
CA GLU A 178 -12.63 -5.60 20.17
C GLU A 178 -12.08 -4.82 21.40
N LEU A 179 -10.96 -4.14 21.23
CA LEU A 179 -10.37 -3.26 22.24
C LEU A 179 -11.07 -1.89 22.35
N GLY A 180 -12.02 -1.59 21.48
CA GLY A 180 -12.69 -0.28 21.43
C GLY A 180 -11.76 0.88 20.99
N LEU A 181 -10.79 0.60 20.12
CA LEU A 181 -9.84 1.59 19.59
C LEU A 181 -10.35 2.23 18.28
N LEU A 182 -11.23 1.54 17.58
CA LEU A 182 -11.83 1.99 16.31
C LEU A 182 -13.16 1.27 16.08
N GLU A 183 -13.97 1.82 15.17
CA GLU A 183 -15.26 1.24 14.81
C GLU A 183 -15.18 0.57 13.42
N ALA A 184 -14.62 -0.63 13.37
CA ALA A 184 -14.57 -1.45 12.14
C ALA A 184 -14.77 -2.93 12.49
N GLY A 185 -15.97 -3.27 12.96
CA GLY A 185 -16.37 -4.64 13.26
C GLY A 185 -16.61 -5.46 12.00
N GLU A 186 -17.14 -6.69 12.18
CA GLU A 186 -17.33 -7.65 11.07
C GLU A 186 -18.17 -7.09 9.92
N ALA A 187 -19.18 -6.28 10.18
CA ALA A 187 -20.01 -5.68 9.13
C ALA A 187 -19.17 -4.82 8.17
N VAL A 188 -18.30 -3.95 8.70
CA VAL A 188 -17.38 -3.13 7.91
C VAL A 188 -16.35 -4.01 7.19
N LEU A 189 -15.87 -5.07 7.81
CA LEU A 189 -14.95 -6.02 7.19
C LEU A 189 -15.61 -6.79 6.04
N PHE A 190 -16.87 -7.18 6.15
CA PHE A 190 -17.61 -7.80 5.05
C PHE A 190 -17.85 -6.80 3.91
N GLU A 191 -18.22 -5.55 4.20
CA GLU A 191 -18.32 -4.48 3.19
C GLU A 191 -16.96 -4.26 2.49
N THR A 192 -15.88 -4.29 3.26
CA THR A 192 -14.51 -4.22 2.71
C THR A 192 -14.22 -5.39 1.76
N ALA A 193 -14.62 -6.61 2.14
CA ALA A 193 -14.47 -7.80 1.30
C ALA A 193 -15.27 -7.68 -0.01
N ASP A 194 -16.51 -7.20 0.06
CA ASP A 194 -17.36 -7.00 -1.11
C ASP A 194 -16.77 -5.94 -2.05
N ARG A 195 -16.22 -4.85 -1.51
CA ARG A 195 -15.52 -3.82 -2.28
C ARG A 195 -14.30 -4.40 -3.01
N LEU A 196 -13.52 -5.24 -2.34
CA LEU A 196 -12.36 -5.90 -2.93
C LEU A 196 -12.76 -6.85 -4.06
N ASP A 197 -13.86 -7.59 -3.91
CA ASP A 197 -14.37 -8.47 -4.95
C ASP A 197 -14.87 -7.69 -6.18
N LEU A 198 -15.51 -6.53 -5.98
CA LEU A 198 -15.90 -5.63 -7.07
C LEU A 198 -14.68 -5.14 -7.87
N HIS A 199 -13.62 -4.71 -7.20
CA HIS A 199 -12.39 -4.30 -7.86
C HIS A 199 -11.68 -5.46 -8.56
N ALA A 200 -11.69 -6.67 -7.96
CA ALA A 200 -11.13 -7.86 -8.59
C ALA A 200 -11.84 -8.20 -9.91
N GLU A 201 -13.17 -8.08 -9.94
CA GLU A 201 -13.96 -8.30 -11.16
C GLU A 201 -13.69 -7.21 -12.22
N ALA A 202 -13.62 -5.93 -11.82
CA ALA A 202 -13.32 -4.84 -12.74
C ALA A 202 -11.89 -4.92 -13.31
N CYS A 203 -10.95 -5.43 -12.51
CA CYS A 203 -9.53 -5.54 -12.87
C CYS A 203 -9.11 -6.93 -13.38
N ARG A 204 -10.05 -7.79 -13.73
CA ARG A 204 -9.73 -9.16 -14.18
C ARG A 204 -8.88 -9.19 -15.47
N PRO A 205 -7.98 -10.18 -15.64
CA PRO A 205 -7.06 -10.24 -16.78
C PRO A 205 -7.75 -10.28 -18.17
N ARG A 206 -8.95 -10.86 -18.26
CA ARG A 206 -9.69 -10.99 -19.52
C ARG A 206 -10.42 -9.72 -19.97
N SER A 207 -10.53 -8.71 -19.11
CA SER A 207 -11.12 -7.43 -19.49
C SER A 207 -10.13 -6.64 -20.33
N GLU A 208 -10.62 -6.07 -21.42
CA GLU A 208 -9.84 -5.19 -22.31
C GLU A 208 -9.33 -3.95 -21.55
N SER A 209 -8.19 -3.41 -22.00
CA SER A 209 -7.51 -2.30 -21.31
C SER A 209 -8.40 -1.07 -21.16
N PHE A 210 -9.25 -0.78 -22.14
CA PHE A 210 -10.10 0.41 -22.14
C PHE A 210 -11.27 0.35 -21.14
N VAL A 211 -11.62 -0.86 -20.63
CA VAL A 211 -12.64 -1.04 -19.57
C VAL A 211 -12.03 -1.46 -18.24
N ASN A 212 -10.76 -1.86 -18.23
CA ASN A 212 -10.05 -2.29 -17.03
C ASN A 212 -9.30 -1.11 -16.42
N PRO A 213 -9.76 -0.57 -15.27
CA PRO A 213 -9.17 0.64 -14.69
C PRO A 213 -7.70 0.47 -14.27
N ALA A 214 -7.29 -0.74 -13.92
CA ALA A 214 -5.92 -1.02 -13.52
C ALA A 214 -4.99 -1.15 -14.72
N LYS A 215 -5.42 -1.73 -15.83
CA LYS A 215 -4.65 -1.77 -17.08
C LYS A 215 -4.49 -0.36 -17.66
N ALA A 216 -5.58 0.42 -17.70
CA ALA A 216 -5.55 1.81 -18.15
C ALA A 216 -4.55 2.64 -17.33
N LEU A 217 -4.58 2.51 -16.00
CA LEU A 217 -3.64 3.19 -15.11
C LEU A 217 -2.19 2.70 -15.32
N ALA A 218 -1.97 1.41 -15.53
CA ALA A 218 -0.66 0.84 -15.81
C ALA A 218 -0.03 1.42 -17.09
N ILE A 219 -0.81 1.54 -18.16
CA ILE A 219 -0.38 2.14 -19.44
C ILE A 219 0.00 3.61 -19.22
N GLN A 220 -0.81 4.38 -18.49
CA GLN A 220 -0.55 5.79 -18.23
C GLN A 220 0.71 6.01 -17.38
N LEU A 221 1.01 5.10 -16.44
CA LEU A 221 2.19 5.15 -15.58
C LEU A 221 3.49 4.72 -16.29
N ALA A 222 3.39 3.93 -17.36
CA ALA A 222 4.55 3.24 -17.96
C ALA A 222 5.68 4.18 -18.38
N GLU A 223 5.36 5.35 -18.95
CA GLU A 223 6.34 6.30 -19.47
C GLU A 223 6.75 7.37 -18.44
N THR A 224 6.40 7.18 -17.18
CA THR A 224 6.57 8.22 -16.16
C THR A 224 7.52 7.80 -15.05
N ILE A 225 8.02 8.80 -14.33
CA ILE A 225 8.55 8.67 -12.96
C ILE A 225 7.39 9.04 -12.03
N PRO A 226 6.72 8.06 -11.41
CA PRO A 226 5.50 8.33 -10.67
C PRO A 226 5.76 9.12 -9.38
N VAL A 227 4.99 10.18 -9.19
CA VAL A 227 4.78 10.87 -7.92
C VAL A 227 3.36 10.55 -7.49
N VAL A 228 3.18 9.90 -6.35
CA VAL A 228 1.87 9.48 -5.85
C VAL A 228 1.48 10.38 -4.67
N LEU A 229 0.43 11.17 -4.83
CA LEU A 229 -0.10 12.03 -3.77
C LEU A 229 -1.42 11.50 -3.25
N GLY A 230 -1.60 11.57 -1.94
CA GLY A 230 -2.86 11.36 -1.27
C GLY A 230 -3.48 12.66 -0.78
N ASP A 231 -4.76 12.86 -1.05
CA ASP A 231 -5.53 13.97 -0.53
C ASP A 231 -5.99 13.65 0.91
N GLY A 232 -5.22 14.12 1.88
CA GLY A 232 -5.39 13.83 3.30
C GLY A 232 -4.89 12.45 3.75
N PRO A 233 -5.00 12.16 5.07
CA PRO A 233 -4.36 11.01 5.71
C PRO A 233 -4.75 9.65 5.14
N LEU A 234 -6.03 9.43 4.84
CA LEU A 234 -6.51 8.17 4.29
C LEU A 234 -5.86 7.87 2.94
N ASN A 235 -5.91 8.84 2.06
CA ASN A 235 -5.33 8.73 0.71
C ASN A 235 -3.80 8.74 0.75
N GLY A 236 -3.18 9.36 1.78
CA GLY A 236 -1.73 9.30 2.06
C GLY A 236 -1.25 7.89 2.34
N VAL A 237 -2.00 7.11 3.13
CA VAL A 237 -1.69 5.69 3.35
C VAL A 237 -1.81 4.89 2.05
N ALA A 238 -2.85 5.14 1.24
CA ALA A 238 -3.00 4.51 -0.07
C ALA A 238 -1.85 4.89 -1.02
N ALA A 239 -1.44 6.18 -1.05
CA ALA A 239 -0.34 6.68 -1.86
C ALA A 239 1.00 6.01 -1.47
N SER A 240 1.27 5.89 -0.19
CA SER A 240 2.46 5.18 0.33
C SER A 240 2.46 3.71 -0.09
N ARG A 241 1.30 3.05 -0.04
CA ARG A 241 1.15 1.66 -0.53
C ARG A 241 1.38 1.59 -2.04
N ALA A 242 0.77 2.44 -2.83
CA ALA A 242 0.88 2.46 -4.29
C ALA A 242 2.34 2.67 -4.73
N ALA A 243 3.05 3.65 -4.16
CA ALA A 243 4.47 3.87 -4.44
C ALA A 243 5.33 2.67 -4.07
N SER A 244 5.05 2.01 -2.94
CA SER A 244 5.72 0.77 -2.56
C SER A 244 5.46 -0.37 -3.55
N MET A 245 4.24 -0.51 -4.08
CA MET A 245 3.90 -1.53 -5.07
C MET A 245 4.54 -1.23 -6.42
N LEU A 246 4.53 0.01 -6.89
CA LEU A 246 5.24 0.43 -8.11
C LEU A 246 6.73 0.08 -8.03
N SER A 247 7.38 0.41 -6.92
CA SER A 247 8.82 0.13 -6.74
C SER A 247 9.13 -1.35 -6.62
N ARG A 248 8.34 -2.13 -5.88
CA ARG A 248 8.63 -3.54 -5.58
C ARG A 248 8.11 -4.51 -6.62
N THR A 249 7.01 -4.19 -7.28
CA THR A 249 6.33 -5.06 -8.23
C THR A 249 6.68 -4.67 -9.65
N ALA A 250 6.43 -3.41 -10.04
CA ALA A 250 6.77 -2.90 -11.36
C ALA A 250 8.24 -2.47 -11.52
N ARG A 251 9.00 -2.35 -10.41
CA ARG A 251 10.41 -1.93 -10.37
C ARG A 251 10.63 -0.52 -10.93
N ILE A 252 9.60 0.31 -10.87
CA ILE A 252 9.66 1.72 -11.21
C ILE A 252 9.84 2.52 -9.92
N PRO A 253 10.91 3.33 -9.80
CA PRO A 253 11.06 4.23 -8.66
C PRO A 253 9.87 5.18 -8.58
N ALA A 254 9.26 5.26 -7.41
CA ALA A 254 8.14 6.16 -7.16
C ALA A 254 8.35 6.87 -5.82
N THR A 255 7.94 8.16 -5.78
CA THR A 255 7.85 8.93 -4.54
C THR A 255 6.39 9.04 -4.13
N CYS A 256 6.14 9.31 -2.85
CA CYS A 256 4.78 9.56 -2.36
C CYS A 256 4.77 10.70 -1.37
N GLY A 257 3.60 11.28 -1.20
CA GLY A 257 3.34 12.31 -0.20
C GLY A 257 1.86 12.38 0.16
N GLU A 258 1.56 13.14 1.18
CA GLU A 258 0.23 13.41 1.70
C GLU A 258 0.00 14.92 1.70
N LEU A 259 -1.15 15.36 1.20
CA LEU A 259 -1.54 16.76 1.29
C LEU A 259 -2.16 17.03 2.68
N PRO A 260 -1.93 18.22 3.26
CA PRO A 260 -1.22 19.37 2.70
C PRO A 260 0.31 19.34 2.83
N ASP A 261 0.88 18.45 3.66
CA ASP A 261 2.30 18.47 4.05
C ASP A 261 3.27 18.42 2.85
N ALA A 262 3.02 17.51 1.91
CA ALA A 262 3.88 17.30 0.75
C ALA A 262 3.70 18.32 -0.39
N ALA A 263 2.72 19.24 -0.32
CA ALA A 263 2.35 20.10 -1.44
C ALA A 263 3.55 20.89 -2.01
N SER A 264 4.24 21.66 -1.16
CA SER A 264 5.35 22.49 -1.61
C SER A 264 6.53 21.68 -2.14
N GLN A 265 6.85 20.55 -1.52
CA GLN A 265 7.94 19.67 -1.95
C GLN A 265 7.67 19.09 -3.34
N ILE A 266 6.46 18.62 -3.57
CA ILE A 266 6.08 17.98 -4.83
C ILE A 266 5.94 19.01 -5.94
N VAL A 267 5.28 20.14 -5.68
CA VAL A 267 5.14 21.23 -6.66
C VAL A 267 6.50 21.79 -7.08
N ALA A 268 7.46 21.91 -6.16
CA ALA A 268 8.82 22.33 -6.50
C ALA A 268 9.50 21.37 -7.51
N SER A 269 9.15 20.08 -7.51
CA SER A 269 9.70 19.13 -8.48
C SER A 269 9.18 19.35 -9.92
N PHE A 270 8.07 20.07 -10.08
CA PHE A 270 7.51 20.40 -11.39
C PHE A 270 8.33 21.46 -12.15
N ASP A 271 9.21 22.19 -11.47
CA ASP A 271 10.19 23.08 -12.09
C ASP A 271 11.49 22.34 -12.50
N GLY A 272 11.56 21.04 -12.26
CA GLY A 272 12.76 20.21 -12.44
C GLY A 272 12.98 19.71 -13.88
N PRO A 273 14.09 19.01 -14.11
CA PRO A 273 14.49 18.55 -15.45
C PRO A 273 13.63 17.43 -16.03
N PHE A 274 12.77 16.81 -15.22
CA PHE A 274 11.90 15.71 -15.64
C PHE A 274 10.49 16.14 -16.04
N THR A 275 10.28 17.44 -16.29
CA THR A 275 9.03 18.01 -16.78
C THR A 275 9.12 18.38 -18.26
N ALA A 276 7.96 18.65 -18.91
CA ALA A 276 7.91 18.98 -20.34
C ALA A 276 8.66 20.27 -20.68
N GLY A 277 8.76 21.22 -19.74
CA GLY A 277 9.47 22.50 -19.90
C GLY A 277 10.97 22.44 -19.60
N GLY A 278 11.52 21.29 -19.22
CA GLY A 278 12.97 21.08 -19.05
C GLY A 278 13.65 22.06 -18.08
N GLY A 279 12.99 22.39 -16.96
CA GLY A 279 13.57 23.30 -15.93
C GLY A 279 13.67 24.75 -16.41
N ARG A 280 12.72 25.59 -16.03
CA ARG A 280 12.79 27.05 -16.22
C ARG A 280 13.83 27.74 -15.33
N GLY A 281 14.84 27.00 -14.83
CA GLY A 281 15.96 27.52 -14.05
C GLY A 281 17.03 28.11 -14.94
N ALA A 282 17.55 29.27 -14.56
CA ALA A 282 18.58 30.04 -15.24
C ALA A 282 19.72 29.16 -15.78
N GLY A 283 19.81 28.99 -17.09
CA GLY A 283 20.94 28.34 -17.74
C GLY A 283 20.65 27.15 -18.68
N VAL A 284 19.45 26.59 -18.66
CA VAL A 284 19.05 25.58 -19.66
C VAL A 284 18.46 26.31 -20.85
N ARG A 285 19.17 26.34 -21.97
CA ARG A 285 18.64 26.85 -23.23
C ARG A 285 17.35 26.10 -23.55
N GLU A 286 16.25 26.86 -23.77
CA GLU A 286 15.09 26.35 -24.48
C GLU A 286 15.57 25.77 -25.83
N SER A 287 15.78 24.50 -25.89
CA SER A 287 15.64 23.82 -27.16
C SER A 287 14.12 23.76 -27.40
N ALA A 288 13.61 24.69 -28.22
CA ALA A 288 12.30 24.52 -28.80
C ALA A 288 12.17 23.06 -29.26
N PRO A 289 10.98 22.41 -29.11
CA PRO A 289 10.81 21.09 -29.67
C PRO A 289 11.26 21.15 -31.11
N ASP A 290 12.37 20.50 -31.42
CA ASP A 290 12.89 20.47 -32.77
C ASP A 290 11.87 19.64 -33.57
N ILE A 291 11.05 20.33 -34.36
CA ILE A 291 10.08 19.70 -35.27
C ILE A 291 10.74 18.80 -36.31
N PHE A 292 12.08 18.83 -36.40
CA PHE A 292 12.93 17.99 -37.22
C PHE A 292 13.67 16.93 -36.43
N ALA A 293 13.42 16.80 -35.09
CA ALA A 293 14.02 15.76 -34.26
C ALA A 293 13.72 14.40 -34.88
N ASP A 294 14.78 13.68 -35.25
CA ASP A 294 14.69 12.30 -35.73
C ASP A 294 14.68 11.37 -34.52
N PRO A 295 13.59 10.61 -34.27
CA PRO A 295 13.53 9.68 -33.15
C PRO A 295 14.67 8.65 -33.10
N PHE A 296 15.35 8.42 -34.25
CA PHE A 296 16.48 7.50 -34.37
C PHE A 296 17.84 8.15 -34.14
N LEU A 297 17.96 9.49 -34.26
CA LEU A 297 19.21 10.22 -34.14
C LEU A 297 19.33 11.03 -32.85
N ASP A 298 18.21 11.46 -32.25
CA ASP A 298 18.20 12.43 -31.13
C ASP A 298 18.17 11.80 -29.74
N GLY A 299 18.43 10.51 -29.64
CA GLY A 299 18.50 9.79 -28.37
C GLY A 299 17.15 9.35 -27.80
N PRO A 300 17.14 8.45 -26.83
CA PRO A 300 15.90 7.91 -26.27
C PRO A 300 15.16 8.99 -25.47
N ALA A 301 13.84 9.05 -25.65
CA ALA A 301 12.99 9.91 -24.83
C ALA A 301 13.23 9.64 -23.34
N GLN A 302 13.51 10.69 -22.57
CA GLN A 302 13.69 10.57 -21.12
C GLN A 302 12.33 10.40 -20.45
N PRO A 303 12.24 9.59 -19.38
CA PRO A 303 11.02 9.47 -18.61
C PRO A 303 10.70 10.82 -17.94
N ARG A 304 9.43 11.22 -17.99
CA ARG A 304 8.93 12.45 -17.39
C ARG A 304 8.18 12.16 -16.10
N LEU A 305 8.00 13.19 -15.26
CA LEU A 305 7.16 13.07 -14.08
C LEU A 305 5.72 12.74 -14.48
N GLY A 306 5.08 11.86 -13.72
CA GLY A 306 3.66 11.60 -13.76
C GLY A 306 3.08 11.70 -12.36
N LEU A 307 2.04 12.52 -12.17
CA LEU A 307 1.35 12.68 -10.90
C LEU A 307 0.16 11.73 -10.85
N LEU A 308 0.19 10.77 -9.92
CA LEU A 308 -0.96 9.96 -9.54
C LEU A 308 -1.58 10.54 -8.26
N MET A 309 -2.75 11.15 -8.39
CA MET A 309 -3.52 11.68 -7.28
C MET A 309 -4.54 10.64 -6.80
N LEU A 310 -4.45 10.28 -5.53
CA LEU A 310 -5.47 9.49 -4.83
C LEU A 310 -6.30 10.44 -3.97
N ARG A 311 -7.59 10.52 -4.25
CA ARG A 311 -8.48 11.45 -3.55
C ARG A 311 -9.85 10.85 -3.29
N ASP A 312 -10.57 11.44 -2.35
CA ASP A 312 -11.97 11.12 -2.13
C ASP A 312 -12.88 11.75 -3.19
N ALA A 313 -14.05 11.16 -3.36
CA ALA A 313 -15.12 11.86 -4.04
C ALA A 313 -15.45 13.17 -3.29
N PRO A 314 -15.82 14.24 -4.00
CA PRO A 314 -16.18 15.52 -3.37
C PRO A 314 -17.15 15.34 -2.22
N SER A 315 -16.91 16.03 -1.12
CA SER A 315 -17.78 15.95 0.07
C SER A 315 -19.18 16.49 -0.24
N THR A 316 -20.20 15.75 0.15
CA THR A 316 -21.59 16.23 0.07
C THR A 316 -21.96 17.13 1.25
N THR A 317 -21.14 17.18 2.29
CA THR A 317 -21.35 18.01 3.47
C THR A 317 -20.39 19.20 3.42
N PRO A 318 -20.89 20.43 3.25
CA PRO A 318 -20.03 21.61 3.21
C PRO A 318 -19.32 21.80 4.55
N SER A 319 -17.99 21.91 4.50
CA SER A 319 -17.20 22.39 5.64
C SER A 319 -16.03 23.23 5.10
N ARG A 320 -15.67 24.27 5.84
CA ARG A 320 -14.57 25.16 5.44
C ARG A 320 -13.25 24.39 5.25
N GLU A 321 -12.99 23.41 6.11
CA GLU A 321 -11.77 22.59 6.05
C GLU A 321 -11.77 21.69 4.81
N ALA A 322 -12.92 21.12 4.45
CA ALA A 322 -13.05 20.32 3.23
C ALA A 322 -12.86 21.20 1.98
N ASP A 323 -13.46 22.40 1.96
CA ASP A 323 -13.35 23.35 0.84
C ASP A 323 -11.88 23.81 0.68
N GLU A 324 -11.18 24.10 1.78
CA GLU A 324 -9.75 24.50 1.77
C GLU A 324 -8.86 23.34 1.29
N ALA A 325 -9.13 22.10 1.71
CA ALA A 325 -8.38 20.91 1.26
C ALA A 325 -8.63 20.64 -0.23
N GLU A 326 -9.87 20.71 -0.69
CA GLU A 326 -10.21 20.54 -2.11
C GLU A 326 -9.56 21.62 -2.98
N ALA A 327 -9.60 22.88 -2.55
CA ALA A 327 -8.94 23.98 -3.26
C ALA A 327 -7.42 23.79 -3.37
N LEU A 328 -6.75 23.26 -2.33
CA LEU A 328 -5.33 22.95 -2.39
C LEU A 328 -5.04 21.82 -3.38
N THR A 329 -5.84 20.74 -3.32
CA THR A 329 -5.68 19.60 -4.23
C THR A 329 -5.86 20.03 -5.67
N ASP A 330 -6.89 20.83 -5.97
CA ASP A 330 -7.14 21.35 -7.32
C ASP A 330 -6.01 22.30 -7.78
N ALA A 331 -5.46 23.12 -6.89
CA ALA A 331 -4.31 23.97 -7.20
C ALA A 331 -3.06 23.15 -7.55
N VAL A 332 -2.78 22.07 -6.82
CA VAL A 332 -1.68 21.13 -7.13
C VAL A 332 -1.87 20.47 -8.49
N LEU A 333 -3.09 19.99 -8.79
CA LEU A 333 -3.43 19.36 -10.08
C LEU A 333 -3.28 20.36 -11.24
N GLN A 334 -3.77 21.61 -11.07
CA GLN A 334 -3.64 22.64 -12.06
C GLN A 334 -2.17 23.01 -12.31
N THR A 335 -1.37 23.15 -11.25
CA THR A 335 0.07 23.44 -11.35
C THR A 335 0.81 22.30 -12.09
N ALA A 336 0.48 21.05 -11.81
CA ALA A 336 1.04 19.91 -12.51
C ALA A 336 0.69 19.94 -14.01
N HIS A 337 -0.57 20.25 -14.33
CA HIS A 337 -1.03 20.40 -15.72
C HIS A 337 -0.29 21.51 -16.46
N ASP A 338 -0.16 22.69 -15.85
CA ASP A 338 0.54 23.86 -16.41
C ASP A 338 2.02 23.58 -16.65
N ALA A 339 2.64 22.75 -15.81
CA ALA A 339 4.01 22.28 -15.96
C ALA A 339 4.17 21.14 -16.99
N GLY A 340 3.09 20.68 -17.62
CA GLY A 340 3.09 19.56 -18.56
C GLY A 340 3.37 18.20 -17.92
N VAL A 341 3.09 18.07 -16.63
CA VAL A 341 3.14 16.79 -15.91
C VAL A 341 1.87 15.99 -16.24
N ARG A 342 2.04 14.72 -16.59
CA ARG A 342 0.88 13.83 -16.81
C ARG A 342 0.16 13.58 -15.50
N VAL A 343 -1.12 13.93 -15.45
CA VAL A 343 -1.96 13.76 -14.26
C VAL A 343 -2.88 12.55 -14.43
N MET A 344 -2.91 11.69 -13.42
CA MET A 344 -3.81 10.56 -13.28
C MET A 344 -4.52 10.67 -11.93
N THR A 345 -5.81 10.34 -11.88
CA THR A 345 -6.58 10.44 -10.63
C THR A 345 -7.31 9.12 -10.37
N VAL A 346 -7.23 8.64 -9.13
CA VAL A 346 -8.05 7.54 -8.63
C VAL A 346 -8.93 8.08 -7.50
N LEU A 347 -10.24 8.01 -7.72
CA LEU A 347 -11.24 8.44 -6.74
C LEU A 347 -11.63 7.28 -5.84
N ALA A 348 -11.64 7.51 -4.53
CA ALA A 348 -12.25 6.56 -3.60
C ALA A 348 -13.76 6.61 -3.71
N GLU A 349 -14.39 5.45 -3.82
CA GLU A 349 -15.84 5.35 -3.75
C GLU A 349 -16.33 5.59 -2.30
N PRO A 350 -17.54 6.12 -2.10
CA PRO A 350 -18.08 6.37 -0.77
C PRO A 350 -18.15 5.12 0.11
N GLY A 351 -18.05 5.28 1.42
CA GLY A 351 -18.14 4.20 2.41
C GLY A 351 -17.32 4.48 3.66
N HIS A 352 -17.27 3.49 4.54
CA HIS A 352 -16.40 3.53 5.72
C HIS A 352 -14.92 3.75 5.31
N PRO A 353 -14.08 4.47 6.08
CA PRO A 353 -12.68 4.72 5.73
C PRO A 353 -11.90 3.49 5.27
N LEU A 354 -12.07 2.34 5.93
CA LEU A 354 -11.42 1.08 5.53
C LEU A 354 -11.91 0.58 4.16
N VAL A 355 -13.20 0.74 3.85
CA VAL A 355 -13.80 0.33 2.56
C VAL A 355 -13.28 1.21 1.42
N ARG A 356 -13.19 2.53 1.66
CA ARG A 356 -12.62 3.50 0.72
C ARG A 356 -11.17 3.19 0.41
N LEU A 357 -10.36 2.97 1.46
CA LEU A 357 -8.96 2.60 1.35
C LEU A 357 -8.78 1.28 0.58
N ALA A 358 -9.66 0.31 0.81
CA ALA A 358 -9.61 -0.99 0.14
C ALA A 358 -9.75 -0.88 -1.38
N GLY A 359 -10.67 -0.05 -1.86
CA GLY A 359 -10.85 0.19 -3.29
C GLY A 359 -9.61 0.81 -3.95
N GLN A 360 -9.03 1.84 -3.33
CA GLN A 360 -7.82 2.48 -3.85
C GLN A 360 -6.61 1.54 -3.85
N ILE A 361 -6.42 0.79 -2.76
CA ILE A 361 -5.34 -0.21 -2.67
C ILE A 361 -5.53 -1.28 -3.73
N ALA A 362 -6.73 -1.82 -3.91
CA ALA A 362 -6.99 -2.85 -4.90
C ALA A 362 -6.65 -2.37 -6.32
N GLN A 363 -7.17 -1.23 -6.74
CA GLN A 363 -6.92 -0.69 -8.07
C GLN A 363 -5.43 -0.42 -8.31
N THR A 364 -4.72 0.18 -7.37
CA THR A 364 -3.29 0.50 -7.51
C THR A 364 -2.39 -0.73 -7.42
N ASP A 365 -2.73 -1.74 -6.61
CA ASP A 365 -2.00 -3.01 -6.55
C ASP A 365 -2.13 -3.80 -7.86
N PHE A 366 -3.33 -3.86 -8.45
CA PHE A 366 -3.53 -4.43 -9.78
C PHE A 366 -2.78 -3.64 -10.85
N ALA A 367 -2.83 -2.30 -10.82
CA ALA A 367 -2.13 -1.45 -11.80
C ALA A 367 -0.62 -1.67 -11.74
N ALA A 368 -0.01 -1.72 -10.56
CA ALA A 368 1.42 -2.00 -10.41
C ALA A 368 1.79 -3.41 -10.90
N THR A 369 0.88 -4.38 -10.78
CA THR A 369 1.08 -5.75 -11.26
C THR A 369 0.98 -5.81 -12.79
N TYR A 370 -0.04 -5.19 -13.39
CA TYR A 370 -0.14 -5.07 -14.85
C TYR A 370 1.00 -4.28 -15.47
N LEU A 371 1.46 -3.25 -14.78
CA LEU A 371 2.64 -2.50 -15.24
C LEU A 371 3.88 -3.37 -15.27
N ALA A 372 4.12 -4.21 -14.26
CA ALA A 372 5.21 -5.19 -14.29
C ALA A 372 5.10 -6.11 -15.51
N ILE A 373 3.93 -6.73 -15.70
CA ILE A 373 3.67 -7.67 -16.79
C ILE A 373 3.83 -6.98 -18.16
N GLY A 374 3.28 -5.79 -18.33
CA GLY A 374 3.39 -5.00 -19.55
C GLY A 374 4.83 -4.60 -19.91
N LEU A 375 5.70 -4.50 -18.91
CA LEU A 375 7.14 -4.29 -19.07
C LEU A 375 7.92 -5.60 -19.27
N GLY A 376 7.27 -6.75 -19.39
CA GLY A 376 7.89 -8.06 -19.50
C GLY A 376 8.59 -8.53 -18.21
N LEU A 377 8.14 -8.02 -17.06
CA LEU A 377 8.72 -8.36 -15.75
C LEU A 377 7.75 -9.24 -14.96
N ASP A 378 8.28 -10.25 -14.30
CA ASP A 378 7.49 -11.04 -13.35
C ASP A 378 7.26 -10.25 -12.05
N PRO A 379 5.99 -9.97 -11.65
CA PRO A 379 5.67 -9.16 -10.47
C PRO A 379 6.13 -9.78 -9.14
N ALA A 380 6.28 -11.10 -9.09
CA ALA A 380 6.64 -11.83 -7.88
C ALA A 380 8.14 -12.06 -7.71
N VAL A 381 8.91 -12.02 -8.79
CA VAL A 381 10.33 -12.39 -8.82
C VAL A 381 11.20 -11.15 -8.94
N SER A 382 12.12 -10.94 -8.00
CA SER A 382 13.13 -9.88 -8.03
C SER A 382 14.51 -10.48 -7.75
N PRO A 383 15.33 -10.71 -8.79
CA PRO A 383 16.65 -11.34 -8.64
C PRO A 383 17.57 -10.60 -7.68
N HIS A 384 17.62 -9.26 -7.77
CA HIS A 384 18.47 -8.45 -6.89
C HIS A 384 18.02 -8.47 -5.42
N VAL A 385 16.72 -8.66 -5.15
CA VAL A 385 16.21 -8.83 -3.78
C VAL A 385 16.63 -10.20 -3.24
N ALA A 386 16.59 -11.24 -4.08
CA ALA A 386 17.07 -12.57 -3.69
C ALA A 386 18.57 -12.53 -3.37
N ASP A 387 19.40 -11.95 -4.25
CA ASP A 387 20.84 -11.77 -4.06
C ASP A 387 21.16 -10.95 -2.79
N LEU A 388 20.41 -9.88 -2.50
CA LEU A 388 20.55 -9.11 -1.26
C LEU A 388 20.34 -9.98 -0.02
N TRP A 389 19.32 -10.83 -0.02
CA TRP A 389 19.06 -11.72 1.11
C TRP A 389 20.10 -12.83 1.25
N ASP A 390 20.61 -13.35 0.15
CA ASP A 390 21.68 -14.37 0.18
C ASP A 390 22.97 -13.80 0.76
N ARG A 391 23.35 -12.58 0.37
CA ARG A 391 24.52 -11.87 0.96
C ARG A 391 24.37 -11.53 2.44
N THR A 392 23.16 -11.43 2.96
CA THR A 392 22.90 -11.06 4.38
C THR A 392 22.65 -12.27 5.28
N ARG A 393 22.63 -13.48 4.72
CA ARG A 393 22.46 -14.74 5.45
C ARG A 393 23.78 -15.43 5.80
N GLY A 394 24.89 -14.92 5.29
CA GLY A 394 26.25 -15.39 5.54
C GLY A 394 26.80 -15.03 6.92
#